data_88fc63467cdd84688b552031c2a379e0
#
_entry.id   88fc63467cdd84688b552031c2a379e0
#
_cell.length_a   1.000
_cell.length_b   1.000
_cell.length_c   1.000
_cell.angle_alpha   90.00
_cell.angle_beta   90.00
_cell.angle_gamma   90.00
#
_symmetry.space_group_name_H-M   'P 1'
#
loop_
_entity.id
_entity.type
_entity.pdbx_description
1 polymer ?
#
loop_
_entity_poly.entity_id
_entity_poly.type
_entity_poly.pdbx_seq_one_letter_code
_entity_poly.pdbx_strand_id
1 'polypeptide(L)'
;YLFSSSLIDSLENNGSAIIKTIVIDPGHGGKDSGTMGTKRFKIYEKHVALAVSLKLGSYIKKSFPEMNIVYTRETDVFLELNERTEIANNENADLFISIHCDGFTNPNPSGASVFVMGMSKLKANMEVAMRENSAIYMEDNYQKKYEGFDPQSQESYIVFSLMQNTFLNQSLKIAEE
;
A
#
# COMPACT_ATOMS: atom_id res chain seq x y z
N TYR A 1 0.98 -9.28 9.63
CA TYR A 1 1.43 -10.05 8.44
C TYR A 1 2.93 -10.26 8.59
N LEU A 2 3.37 -11.51 8.75
CA LEU A 2 4.76 -11.90 8.94
C LEU A 2 5.40 -12.06 7.54
N PHE A 3 6.31 -11.18 7.18
CA PHE A 3 7.26 -11.45 6.10
C PHE A 3 8.13 -12.66 6.48
N SER A 4 8.46 -13.51 5.52
CA SER A 4 9.16 -14.77 5.77
C SER A 4 10.52 -14.54 6.45
N SER A 5 10.91 -15.46 7.33
CA SER A 5 12.17 -15.43 8.08
C SER A 5 13.44 -15.38 7.22
N SER A 6 13.34 -15.68 5.92
CA SER A 6 14.46 -15.63 4.97
C SER A 6 15.00 -14.22 4.70
N LEU A 7 14.19 -13.16 4.95
CA LEU A 7 14.63 -11.77 4.84
C LEU A 7 15.44 -11.32 6.07
N ILE A 8 15.21 -11.92 7.24
CA ILE A 8 15.92 -11.57 8.48
C ILE A 8 17.38 -12.00 8.37
N ASP A 9 17.66 -13.18 7.83
CA ASP A 9 19.01 -13.70 7.66
C ASP A 9 19.89 -12.93 6.66
N SER A 10 19.27 -12.21 5.71
CA SER A 10 20.01 -11.39 4.74
C SER A 10 20.38 -9.99 5.26
N LEU A 11 19.77 -9.52 6.34
CA LEU A 11 19.98 -8.20 6.91
C LEU A 11 21.11 -8.15 7.98
N GLU A 12 21.49 -9.29 8.55
CA GLU A 12 22.60 -9.38 9.52
C GLU A 12 24.00 -9.34 8.88
N ASN A 13 24.09 -9.57 7.57
CA ASN A 13 25.33 -9.46 6.81
C ASN A 13 25.32 -8.17 5.98
N ASN A 14 25.98 -7.13 6.40
CA ASN A 14 26.43 -5.88 5.73
C ASN A 14 26.28 -5.77 4.18
N GLY A 15 25.36 -6.44 3.57
CA GLY A 15 25.02 -6.40 2.16
C GLY A 15 23.79 -5.53 1.92
N SER A 16 23.86 -4.59 1.00
CA SER A 16 22.68 -3.88 0.47
C SER A 16 21.62 -4.91 0.10
N ALA A 17 20.43 -4.82 0.71
CA ALA A 17 19.31 -5.66 0.31
C ALA A 17 19.04 -5.41 -1.18
N ILE A 18 19.17 -6.44 -2.02
CA ILE A 18 18.92 -6.32 -3.46
C ILE A 18 17.43 -6.53 -3.67
N ILE A 19 16.72 -5.48 -4.05
CA ILE A 19 15.31 -5.55 -4.45
C ILE A 19 15.25 -6.27 -5.80
N LYS A 20 14.50 -7.37 -5.88
CA LYS A 20 14.29 -8.17 -7.08
C LYS A 20 12.83 -8.20 -7.51
N THR A 21 11.92 -8.30 -6.54
CA THR A 21 10.48 -8.38 -6.77
C THR A 21 9.78 -7.18 -6.12
N ILE A 22 9.06 -6.42 -6.93
CA ILE A 22 8.23 -5.30 -6.48
C ILE A 22 6.78 -5.64 -6.79
N VAL A 23 5.93 -5.61 -5.76
CA VAL A 23 4.48 -5.62 -5.95
C VAL A 23 3.97 -4.19 -5.94
N ILE A 24 3.29 -3.82 -7.01
CA ILE A 24 2.60 -2.53 -7.14
C ILE A 24 1.11 -2.78 -6.96
N ASP A 25 0.52 -2.08 -6.00
CA ASP A 25 -0.88 -2.20 -5.62
C ASP A 25 -1.66 -0.95 -6.04
N PRO A 26 -2.40 -1.01 -7.15
CA PRO A 26 -3.33 0.06 -7.49
C PRO A 26 -4.49 0.07 -6.49
N GLY A 27 -4.58 1.07 -5.62
CA GLY A 27 -5.63 1.17 -4.62
C GLY A 27 -7.04 1.09 -5.19
N HIS A 28 -8.01 0.67 -4.38
CA HIS A 28 -9.42 0.54 -4.75
C HIS A 28 -9.65 -0.44 -5.92
N GLY A 29 -10.79 -0.31 -6.62
CA GLY A 29 -11.13 -1.11 -7.80
C GLY A 29 -12.54 -1.72 -7.74
N GLY A 30 -13.14 -1.98 -8.89
CA GLY A 30 -14.47 -2.55 -9.00
C GLY A 30 -15.53 -1.74 -8.23
N LYS A 31 -16.16 -2.35 -7.23
CA LYS A 31 -17.19 -1.73 -6.37
C LYS A 31 -16.63 -0.64 -5.44
N ASP A 32 -15.33 -0.66 -5.13
CA ASP A 32 -14.65 0.39 -4.38
C ASP A 32 -14.11 1.45 -5.34
N SER A 33 -14.76 2.60 -5.34
CA SER A 33 -14.40 3.70 -6.24
C SER A 33 -13.21 4.54 -5.75
N GLY A 34 -12.90 4.47 -4.44
CA GLY A 34 -12.06 5.46 -3.79
C GLY A 34 -12.69 6.86 -3.81
N THR A 35 -11.90 7.86 -3.61
CA THR A 35 -12.30 9.27 -3.62
C THR A 35 -12.73 9.69 -5.05
N MET A 36 -13.77 10.50 -5.13
CA MET A 36 -14.14 11.15 -6.38
C MET A 36 -13.36 12.45 -6.54
N GLY A 37 -12.72 12.62 -7.69
CA GLY A 37 -12.03 13.85 -8.04
C GLY A 37 -12.94 15.08 -7.99
N THR A 38 -12.33 16.26 -7.95
CA THR A 38 -13.02 17.54 -7.88
C THR A 38 -13.99 17.74 -9.05
N LYS A 39 -14.91 18.69 -8.92
CA LYS A 39 -15.95 19.04 -9.92
C LYS A 39 -15.43 19.16 -11.38
N ARG A 40 -14.14 19.51 -11.55
CA ARG A 40 -13.50 19.66 -12.86
C ARG A 40 -13.16 18.30 -13.52
N PHE A 41 -12.79 17.30 -12.72
CA PHE A 41 -12.23 16.04 -13.21
C PHE A 41 -13.03 14.83 -12.73
N LYS A 42 -14.27 14.78 -12.63
CA LYS A 42 -15.17 13.68 -12.20
C LYS A 42 -14.63 12.25 -12.48
N ILE A 43 -13.40 11.99 -12.05
CA ILE A 43 -12.69 10.71 -12.22
C ILE A 43 -12.56 10.08 -10.84
N TYR A 44 -12.90 8.82 -10.70
CA TYR A 44 -12.68 8.07 -9.46
C TYR A 44 -11.22 7.73 -9.27
N GLU A 45 -10.77 7.74 -8.04
CA GLU A 45 -9.41 7.41 -7.61
C GLU A 45 -8.94 6.08 -8.18
N LYS A 46 -9.76 5.04 -8.16
CA LYS A 46 -9.43 3.70 -8.69
C LYS A 46 -8.88 3.71 -10.12
N HIS A 47 -9.33 4.63 -10.96
CA HIS A 47 -8.86 4.74 -12.35
C HIS A 47 -7.50 5.45 -12.42
N VAL A 48 -7.30 6.47 -11.59
CA VAL A 48 -6.03 7.20 -11.52
C VAL A 48 -4.96 6.29 -10.91
N ALA A 49 -5.27 5.64 -9.79
CA ALA A 49 -4.38 4.69 -9.13
C ALA A 49 -3.93 3.59 -10.10
N LEU A 50 -4.86 2.99 -10.85
CA LEU A 50 -4.51 1.97 -11.85
C LEU A 50 -3.60 2.52 -12.96
N ALA A 51 -3.93 3.67 -13.54
CA ALA A 51 -3.15 4.26 -14.63
C ALA A 51 -1.72 4.63 -14.18
N VAL A 52 -1.57 5.20 -12.98
CA VAL A 52 -0.27 5.55 -12.40
C VAL A 52 0.54 4.30 -12.09
N SER A 53 -0.06 3.28 -11.50
CA SER A 53 0.60 2.02 -11.15
C SER A 53 1.15 1.30 -12.38
N LEU A 54 0.35 1.15 -13.43
CA LEU A 54 0.79 0.50 -14.68
C LEU A 54 1.94 1.29 -15.33
N LYS A 55 1.87 2.62 -15.30
CA LYS A 55 2.92 3.48 -15.82
C LYS A 55 4.20 3.39 -14.99
N LEU A 56 4.09 3.36 -13.65
CA LEU A 56 5.22 3.18 -12.74
C LEU A 56 5.96 1.86 -13.04
N GLY A 57 5.24 0.75 -13.09
CA GLY A 57 5.87 -0.54 -13.38
C GLY A 57 6.50 -0.60 -14.76
N SER A 58 5.89 0.04 -15.76
CA SER A 58 6.49 0.18 -17.09
C SER A 58 7.82 0.94 -17.05
N TYR A 59 7.91 2.03 -16.28
CA TYR A 59 9.17 2.79 -16.13
C TYR A 59 10.22 1.98 -15.37
N ILE A 60 9.85 1.30 -14.29
CA ILE A 60 10.77 0.44 -13.55
C ILE A 60 11.31 -0.65 -14.47
N LYS A 61 10.44 -1.34 -15.19
CA LYS A 61 10.83 -2.44 -16.11
C LYS A 61 11.74 -1.97 -17.24
N LYS A 62 11.53 -0.74 -17.72
CA LYS A 62 12.40 -0.13 -18.73
C LYS A 62 13.80 0.20 -18.20
N SER A 63 13.88 0.66 -16.95
CA SER A 63 15.15 1.07 -16.32
C SER A 63 15.91 -0.12 -15.73
N PHE A 64 15.17 -1.12 -15.26
CA PHE A 64 15.67 -2.33 -14.61
C PHE A 64 14.97 -3.57 -15.19
N PRO A 65 15.42 -4.04 -16.37
CA PRO A 65 14.75 -5.14 -17.09
C PRO A 65 14.70 -6.46 -16.32
N GLU A 66 15.64 -6.67 -15.40
CA GLU A 66 15.74 -7.86 -14.54
C GLU A 66 14.74 -7.85 -13.37
N MET A 67 14.19 -6.68 -13.04
CA MET A 67 13.26 -6.53 -11.93
C MET A 67 11.95 -7.28 -12.21
N ASN A 68 11.49 -8.08 -11.27
CA ASN A 68 10.17 -8.70 -11.33
C ASN A 68 9.11 -7.69 -10.82
N ILE A 69 8.17 -7.33 -11.69
CA ILE A 69 7.06 -6.42 -11.35
C ILE A 69 5.77 -7.21 -11.38
N VAL A 70 5.09 -7.22 -10.26
CA VAL A 70 3.78 -7.86 -10.08
C VAL A 70 2.76 -6.77 -9.70
N TYR A 71 1.56 -6.85 -10.25
CA TYR A 71 0.46 -5.97 -9.87
C TYR A 71 -0.58 -6.74 -9.08
N THR A 72 -1.15 -6.14 -8.05
CA THR A 72 -2.30 -6.75 -7.37
C THR A 72 -3.51 -6.80 -8.29
N ARG A 73 -3.68 -5.79 -9.14
CA ARG A 73 -4.66 -5.76 -10.23
C ARG A 73 -4.13 -4.98 -11.44
N GLU A 74 -4.54 -5.41 -12.63
CA GLU A 74 -4.23 -4.73 -13.90
C GLU A 74 -5.49 -4.19 -14.60
N THR A 75 -6.66 -4.44 -14.02
CA THR A 75 -7.96 -4.00 -14.52
C THR A 75 -8.81 -3.41 -13.39
N ASP A 76 -10.01 -2.90 -13.73
CA ASP A 76 -10.95 -2.35 -12.74
C ASP A 76 -11.73 -3.46 -12.02
N VAL A 77 -11.05 -4.23 -11.17
CA VAL A 77 -11.61 -5.28 -10.32
C VAL A 77 -11.44 -4.92 -8.85
N PHE A 78 -12.37 -5.37 -8.01
CA PHE A 78 -12.26 -5.26 -6.56
C PHE A 78 -11.42 -6.43 -6.03
N LEU A 79 -10.44 -6.11 -5.20
CA LEU A 79 -9.68 -7.06 -4.39
C LEU A 79 -9.81 -6.67 -2.93
N GLU A 80 -10.03 -7.67 -2.09
CA GLU A 80 -10.01 -7.50 -0.64
C GLU A 80 -8.59 -7.14 -0.16
N LEU A 81 -8.47 -6.48 0.99
CA LEU A 81 -7.16 -6.02 1.47
C LEU A 81 -6.21 -7.19 1.81
N ASN A 82 -6.75 -8.30 2.34
CA ASN A 82 -5.96 -9.49 2.59
C ASN A 82 -5.45 -10.15 1.29
N GLU A 83 -6.25 -10.17 0.22
CA GLU A 83 -5.83 -10.72 -1.08
C GLU A 83 -4.63 -9.96 -1.64
N ARG A 84 -4.59 -8.62 -1.48
CA ARG A 84 -3.46 -7.79 -1.92
C ARG A 84 -2.17 -8.16 -1.20
N THR A 85 -2.24 -8.36 0.12
CA THR A 85 -1.09 -8.79 0.93
C THR A 85 -0.69 -10.24 0.67
N GLU A 86 -1.65 -11.12 0.40
CA GLU A 86 -1.38 -12.50 0.01
C GLU A 86 -0.62 -12.59 -1.32
N ILE A 87 -0.97 -11.76 -2.31
CA ILE A 87 -0.21 -11.66 -3.56
C ILE A 87 1.24 -11.31 -3.27
N ALA A 88 1.50 -10.27 -2.45
CA ALA A 88 2.86 -9.87 -2.11
C ALA A 88 3.64 -10.96 -1.37
N ASN A 89 3.00 -11.66 -0.44
CA ASN A 89 3.62 -12.75 0.32
C ASN A 89 3.92 -13.97 -0.58
N ASN A 90 3.00 -14.35 -1.45
CA ASN A 90 3.18 -15.49 -2.37
C ASN A 90 4.29 -15.24 -3.39
N GLU A 91 4.44 -14.01 -3.83
CA GLU A 91 5.51 -13.59 -4.76
C GLU A 91 6.85 -13.34 -4.04
N ASN A 92 6.92 -13.48 -2.72
CA ASN A 92 8.09 -13.14 -1.90
C ASN A 92 8.60 -11.73 -2.23
N ALA A 93 7.71 -10.75 -2.25
CA ALA A 93 8.03 -9.38 -2.62
C ALA A 93 9.05 -8.76 -1.67
N ASP A 94 10.08 -8.13 -2.23
CA ASP A 94 11.06 -7.34 -1.48
C ASP A 94 10.52 -5.95 -1.15
N LEU A 95 9.59 -5.44 -1.99
CA LEU A 95 8.96 -4.14 -1.84
C LEU A 95 7.49 -4.19 -2.26
N PHE A 96 6.63 -3.60 -1.43
CA PHE A 96 5.21 -3.39 -1.72
C PHE A 96 4.93 -1.90 -1.80
N ILE A 97 4.37 -1.44 -2.92
CA ILE A 97 4.03 -0.03 -3.16
C ILE A 97 2.54 0.07 -3.46
N SER A 98 1.76 0.66 -2.56
CA SER A 98 0.35 0.97 -2.82
C SER A 98 0.19 2.40 -3.32
N ILE A 99 -0.61 2.58 -4.36
CA ILE A 99 -0.84 3.86 -5.04
C ILE A 99 -2.27 4.31 -4.80
N HIS A 100 -2.41 5.46 -4.16
CA HIS A 100 -3.67 6.11 -3.84
C HIS A 100 -3.69 7.58 -4.29
N CYS A 101 -4.83 8.22 -4.18
CA CYS A 101 -4.97 9.67 -4.33
C CYS A 101 -5.45 10.27 -3.01
N ASP A 102 -4.71 11.25 -2.49
CA ASP A 102 -5.11 11.95 -1.28
C ASP A 102 -6.42 12.71 -1.48
N GLY A 103 -7.39 12.46 -0.60
CA GLY A 103 -8.64 13.21 -0.57
C GLY A 103 -8.52 14.44 0.32
N PHE A 104 -8.68 15.63 -0.26
CA PHE A 104 -8.71 16.89 0.49
C PHE A 104 -10.03 17.62 0.27
N THR A 105 -10.54 18.25 1.33
CA THR A 105 -11.69 19.18 1.24
C THR A 105 -11.31 20.49 0.56
N ASN A 106 -10.03 20.91 0.70
CA ASN A 106 -9.47 22.08 0.02
C ASN A 106 -8.92 21.66 -1.35
N PRO A 107 -9.33 22.28 -2.47
CA PRO A 107 -8.88 21.90 -3.81
C PRO A 107 -7.47 22.43 -4.18
N ASN A 108 -6.83 23.21 -3.32
CA ASN A 108 -5.53 23.83 -3.61
C ASN A 108 -4.30 22.94 -3.39
N PRO A 109 -4.27 21.99 -2.43
CA PRO A 109 -3.12 21.11 -2.27
C PRO A 109 -2.78 20.39 -3.57
N SER A 110 -1.49 20.32 -3.87
CA SER A 110 -0.94 19.58 -5.01
C SER A 110 0.42 19.00 -4.64
N GLY A 111 0.82 17.93 -5.27
CA GLY A 111 2.07 17.24 -5.00
C GLY A 111 1.86 15.75 -4.79
N ALA A 112 2.89 15.09 -4.30
CA ALA A 112 2.87 13.68 -3.92
C ALA A 112 3.28 13.54 -2.45
N SER A 113 2.69 12.58 -1.77
CA SER A 113 3.01 12.22 -0.39
C SER A 113 3.44 10.76 -0.36
N VAL A 114 4.41 10.43 0.48
CA VAL A 114 4.81 9.05 0.73
C VAL A 114 4.50 8.72 2.19
N PHE A 115 3.78 7.64 2.39
CA PHE A 115 3.43 7.13 3.70
C PHE A 115 4.16 5.81 3.93
N VAL A 116 4.84 5.71 5.06
CA VAL A 116 5.55 4.49 5.47
C VAL A 116 4.82 3.87 6.65
N MET A 117 4.56 2.57 6.59
CA MET A 117 3.94 1.84 7.69
C MET A 117 4.91 1.79 8.87
N GLY A 118 4.49 2.33 10.02
CA GLY A 118 5.32 2.36 11.22
C GLY A 118 4.60 3.02 12.40
N MET A 119 5.32 3.17 13.52
CA MET A 119 4.81 3.79 14.76
C MET A 119 4.68 5.33 14.62
N SER A 120 4.05 5.79 13.57
CA SER A 120 3.83 7.23 13.41
C SER A 120 2.75 7.70 14.39
N LYS A 121 3.13 8.61 15.29
CA LYS A 121 2.20 9.32 16.17
C LYS A 121 1.55 10.52 15.48
N LEU A 122 1.84 10.74 14.20
CA LEU A 122 1.26 11.86 13.46
C LEU A 122 -0.20 11.56 13.14
N LYS A 123 -1.10 12.37 13.69
CA LYS A 123 -2.55 12.24 13.49
C LYS A 123 -2.91 12.16 11.99
N ALA A 124 -2.25 12.94 11.13
CA ALA A 124 -2.50 12.93 9.70
C ALA A 124 -2.23 11.57 9.04
N ASN A 125 -1.14 10.88 9.40
CA ASN A 125 -0.83 9.56 8.87
C ASN A 125 -1.86 8.51 9.32
N MET A 126 -2.33 8.62 10.56
CA MET A 126 -3.38 7.76 11.09
C MET A 126 -4.70 7.95 10.35
N GLU A 127 -5.10 9.20 10.10
CA GLU A 127 -6.33 9.52 9.37
C GLU A 127 -6.31 8.98 7.93
N VAL A 128 -5.16 9.04 7.25
CA VAL A 128 -4.98 8.43 5.92
C VAL A 128 -5.13 6.91 6.02
N ALA A 129 -4.41 6.26 6.94
CA ALA A 129 -4.48 4.81 7.12
C ALA A 129 -5.92 4.34 7.44
N MET A 130 -6.63 5.04 8.31
CA MET A 130 -8.03 4.73 8.65
C MET A 130 -8.95 4.86 7.43
N ARG A 131 -8.74 5.89 6.60
CA ARG A 131 -9.54 6.10 5.39
C ARG A 131 -9.31 4.97 4.38
N GLU A 132 -8.05 4.68 4.07
CA GLU A 132 -7.71 3.66 3.06
C GLU A 132 -8.12 2.25 3.49
N ASN A 133 -7.97 1.92 4.78
CA ASN A 133 -8.40 0.62 5.29
C ASN A 133 -9.92 0.50 5.51
N SER A 134 -10.70 1.58 5.34
CA SER A 134 -12.16 1.50 5.43
C SER A 134 -12.79 0.62 4.34
N ALA A 135 -12.05 0.27 3.28
CA ALA A 135 -12.44 -0.72 2.28
C ALA A 135 -12.78 -2.09 2.88
N ILE A 136 -12.23 -2.45 4.05
CA ILE A 136 -12.59 -3.65 4.82
C ILE A 136 -14.11 -3.77 5.02
N TYR A 137 -14.83 -2.67 5.22
CA TYR A 137 -16.29 -2.71 5.42
C TYR A 137 -17.07 -3.15 4.17
N MET A 138 -16.43 -3.17 3.01
CA MET A 138 -17.02 -3.67 1.75
C MET A 138 -16.78 -5.18 1.56
N GLU A 139 -16.02 -5.81 2.47
CA GLU A 139 -15.65 -7.22 2.40
C GLU A 139 -16.65 -8.09 3.18
N ASP A 140 -16.90 -9.30 2.66
CA ASP A 140 -17.75 -10.27 3.35
C ASP A 140 -17.01 -10.89 4.55
N ASN A 141 -17.71 -10.93 5.71
CA ASN A 141 -17.19 -11.53 6.95
C ASN A 141 -15.86 -10.89 7.45
N TYR A 142 -15.67 -9.60 7.20
CA TYR A 142 -14.43 -8.89 7.56
C TYR A 142 -14.04 -9.05 9.03
N GLN A 143 -15.01 -9.02 9.97
CA GLN A 143 -14.74 -9.16 11.40
C GLN A 143 -14.00 -10.46 11.74
N LYS A 144 -14.34 -11.56 11.06
CA LYS A 144 -13.70 -12.85 11.25
C LYS A 144 -12.34 -12.92 10.56
N LYS A 145 -12.24 -12.34 9.36
CA LYS A 145 -10.99 -12.33 8.56
C LYS A 145 -9.88 -11.55 9.24
N TYR A 146 -10.23 -10.42 9.87
CA TYR A 146 -9.26 -9.50 10.47
C TYR A 146 -9.22 -9.59 12.01
N GLU A 147 -9.70 -10.70 12.59
CA GLU A 147 -9.58 -11.01 14.02
C GLU A 147 -10.04 -9.86 14.95
N GLY A 148 -11.08 -9.14 14.53
CA GLY A 148 -11.62 -7.99 15.26
C GLY A 148 -10.85 -6.68 15.08
N PHE A 149 -9.91 -6.60 14.13
CA PHE A 149 -9.31 -5.32 13.75
C PHE A 149 -10.41 -4.34 13.30
N ASP A 150 -10.45 -3.17 13.93
CA ASP A 150 -11.36 -2.09 13.57
C ASP A 150 -10.56 -0.98 12.85
N PRO A 151 -10.81 -0.77 11.55
CA PRO A 151 -10.12 0.27 10.79
C PRO A 151 -10.44 1.70 11.23
N GLN A 152 -11.43 1.90 12.14
CA GLN A 152 -11.74 3.21 12.72
C GLN A 152 -11.18 3.37 14.15
N SER A 153 -10.57 2.33 14.73
CA SER A 153 -9.96 2.39 16.06
C SER A 153 -8.47 2.73 15.98
N GLN A 154 -8.07 3.80 16.65
CA GLN A 154 -6.64 4.16 16.79
C GLN A 154 -5.87 3.09 17.56
N GLU A 155 -6.49 2.43 18.52
CA GLU A 155 -5.90 1.34 19.32
C GLU A 155 -5.54 0.16 18.42
N SER A 156 -6.40 -0.21 17.47
CA SER A 156 -6.12 -1.27 16.49
C SER A 156 -4.88 -0.98 15.68
N TYR A 157 -4.70 0.27 15.24
CA TYR A 157 -3.49 0.69 14.49
C TYR A 157 -2.23 0.71 15.35
N ILE A 158 -2.33 1.08 16.62
CA ILE A 158 -1.18 1.05 17.54
C ILE A 158 -0.68 -0.39 17.70
N VAL A 159 -1.58 -1.33 17.96
CA VAL A 159 -1.24 -2.76 18.08
C VAL A 159 -0.64 -3.28 16.78
N PHE A 160 -1.27 -2.96 15.64
CA PHE A 160 -0.79 -3.37 14.32
C PHE A 160 0.60 -2.80 14.00
N SER A 161 0.86 -1.53 14.30
CA SER A 161 2.15 -0.89 14.04
C SER A 161 3.29 -1.44 14.91
N LEU A 162 2.99 -1.90 16.12
CA LEU A 162 3.97 -2.57 16.97
C LEU A 162 4.46 -3.90 16.36
N MET A 163 3.59 -4.59 15.62
CA MET A 163 3.92 -5.84 14.92
C MET A 163 4.74 -5.62 13.64
N GLN A 164 4.66 -4.43 13.04
CA GLN A 164 5.21 -4.12 11.70
C GLN A 164 6.60 -3.44 11.73
N ASN A 165 7.26 -3.37 12.88
CA ASN A 165 8.43 -2.50 13.04
C ASN A 165 9.73 -3.00 12.38
N THR A 166 9.77 -4.23 11.88
CA THR A 166 11.00 -4.91 11.42
C THR A 166 11.63 -4.22 10.20
N PHE A 167 10.83 -3.66 9.28
CA PHE A 167 11.31 -3.07 8.01
C PHE A 167 11.17 -1.56 7.93
N LEU A 168 10.84 -0.90 9.05
CA LEU A 168 10.58 0.54 9.06
C LEU A 168 11.77 1.37 8.53
N ASN A 169 12.99 1.03 8.94
CA ASN A 169 14.19 1.78 8.54
C ASN A 169 14.46 1.67 7.03
N GLN A 170 14.23 0.51 6.42
CA GLN A 170 14.37 0.33 4.98
C GLN A 170 13.30 1.12 4.22
N SER A 171 12.05 1.07 4.69
CA SER A 171 10.94 1.81 4.10
C SER A 171 11.16 3.32 4.19
N LEU A 172 11.68 3.82 5.32
CA LEU A 172 12.02 5.24 5.48
C LEU A 172 13.10 5.69 4.49
N LYS A 173 14.17 4.89 4.31
CA LYS A 173 15.21 5.21 3.33
C LYS A 173 14.68 5.32 1.90
N ILE A 174 13.78 4.42 1.50
CA ILE A 174 13.14 4.48 0.17
C ILE A 174 12.24 5.71 0.04
N ALA A 175 11.60 6.12 1.12
CA ALA A 175 10.69 7.28 1.10
C ALA A 175 11.42 8.63 1.09
N GLU A 176 12.68 8.68 1.56
CA GLU A 176 13.51 9.89 1.61
C GLU A 176 14.20 10.20 0.27
N GLU A 177 14.32 9.21 -0.61
CA GLU A 177 14.95 9.33 -1.95
C GLU A 177 13.93 9.71 -3.06
#